data_f8e9a6a03e227d86777866e1531d1910
#
_entry.id   f8e9a6a03e227d86777866e1531d1910
#
_cell.length_a   1.000
_cell.length_b   1.000
_cell.length_c   1.000
_cell.angle_alpha   90.00
_cell.angle_beta   90.00
_cell.angle_gamma   90.00
#
_symmetry.space_group_name_H-M   'P 1'
#
loop_
_entity.id
_entity.type
_entity.pdbx_description
1 polymer ?
#
loop_
_entity_poly.entity_id
_entity_poly.type
_entity_poly.pdbx_seq_one_letter_code
_entity_poly.pdbx_strand_id
1 'polypeptide(L)'
;SLLVKDDLERPSDWYKDEIIYMFYPDQFGVSPDGKPSTFKSLISMLDYLKDLGVTTIYILPFADSPMNDAGFDVRNPKNVRADLGGMFEFQQFAAEAKKRGFKLKADLVLNHFSDQHEWFQQALNGDISKLNYFIVKDQMPEYKRYKDEKLGYVAEYTESDGTISKRRIIFPEITENNYRKITVNGKDYYVYHTFYPFQPDINWENPQVLYYVLDVIAFWANQGIDIFRMDAIPYLDKTPGTNAENQPKTHEIIKLLSAFLQTISPRSVIQAEACQQPKKILPYFGSEKKIEHIINNQPKELTRTDEVQIAYHFPYMPAIWASLVTADNSYFWKAYRNTPKIPDSASWAMFLRVHDELTLEMVNAKTRELLYDDLSPKGAEFRKGFGVSGRLASFLDSNPDRIGMAFSILLSLPGIPIIYYGDEIGIQNNFANAKKSAKIREAKQKAQKTKNKVDMLSYFDSRDINRGPIPASAFYNAQRFNNSYNNKVYVRVKNLIGARKNNPIISRGDFAEVKTDAAEVFAYLRSLNNERVIIINNLSDKRIKASVNLITDDFGKKEKDFYLKDLLTGRMIRVSGQNKELSVRLKPYDALWLKL
;
A
#
# COMPACT_ATOMS: atom_id res chain seq x y z
N SER A 1 8.63 -24.00 18.50
CA SER A 1 7.44 -23.84 17.68
C SER A 1 6.95 -22.39 17.73
N LEU A 2 6.74 -21.77 16.59
CA LEU A 2 6.15 -20.41 16.47
C LEU A 2 4.64 -20.43 16.71
N LEU A 3 4.04 -21.62 16.77
CA LEU A 3 2.60 -21.77 16.98
C LEU A 3 2.25 -21.49 18.43
N VAL A 4 1.53 -20.41 18.66
CA VAL A 4 0.89 -20.10 19.93
C VAL A 4 -0.61 -20.34 19.84
N LYS A 5 -1.25 -20.65 20.95
CA LYS A 5 -2.68 -20.97 21.01
C LYS A 5 -3.54 -19.89 20.32
N ASP A 6 -3.23 -18.61 20.56
CA ASP A 6 -3.94 -17.47 19.98
C ASP A 6 -3.93 -17.46 18.43
N ASP A 7 -2.93 -18.06 17.79
CA ASP A 7 -2.80 -18.08 16.34
C ASP A 7 -3.93 -18.87 15.66
N LEU A 8 -4.53 -19.77 16.41
CA LEU A 8 -5.55 -20.68 15.92
C LEU A 8 -6.94 -20.34 16.40
N GLU A 9 -7.05 -19.47 17.38
CA GLU A 9 -8.33 -18.93 17.81
C GLU A 9 -8.85 -17.87 16.84
N ARG A 10 -7.97 -17.26 16.02
CA ARG A 10 -8.38 -16.32 14.97
C ARG A 10 -9.17 -17.04 13.86
N PRO A 11 -10.21 -16.39 13.28
CA PRO A 11 -10.80 -16.84 12.03
C PRO A 11 -9.71 -16.94 10.94
N SER A 12 -9.85 -17.89 10.00
CA SER A 12 -8.83 -18.08 8.95
C SER A 12 -8.65 -16.85 8.06
N ASP A 13 -9.69 -16.04 7.92
CA ASP A 13 -9.75 -14.81 7.11
C ASP A 13 -9.79 -13.52 7.97
N TRP A 14 -9.19 -13.55 9.17
CA TRP A 14 -9.19 -12.46 10.15
C TRP A 14 -8.79 -11.09 9.56
N TYR A 15 -7.91 -11.09 8.55
CA TYR A 15 -7.39 -9.88 7.90
C TYR A 15 -8.47 -9.07 7.17
N LYS A 16 -9.62 -9.65 6.84
CA LYS A 16 -10.72 -8.95 6.17
C LYS A 16 -11.35 -7.86 7.03
N ASP A 17 -11.27 -7.98 8.35
CA ASP A 17 -11.81 -6.99 9.29
C ASP A 17 -10.82 -5.90 9.67
N GLU A 18 -9.56 -6.00 9.22
CA GLU A 18 -8.53 -5.06 9.62
C GLU A 18 -8.71 -3.69 8.97
N ILE A 19 -8.31 -2.66 9.72
CA ILE A 19 -8.13 -1.28 9.28
C ILE A 19 -6.69 -0.94 9.54
N ILE A 20 -5.92 -0.72 8.46
CA ILE A 20 -4.47 -0.60 8.52
C ILE A 20 -4.09 0.88 8.60
N TYR A 21 -3.21 1.21 9.54
CA TYR A 21 -2.57 2.52 9.64
C TYR A 21 -1.08 2.39 9.34
N MET A 22 -0.61 3.11 8.34
CA MET A 22 0.76 2.99 7.86
C MET A 22 1.56 4.26 8.15
N PHE A 23 2.80 4.10 8.64
CA PHE A 23 3.68 5.22 8.94
C PHE A 23 5.16 4.89 8.79
N TYR A 24 5.96 5.91 8.55
CA TYR A 24 7.41 5.85 8.73
C TYR A 24 7.76 5.98 10.21
N PRO A 25 8.51 5.03 10.80
CA PRO A 25 8.74 5.00 12.25
C PRO A 25 9.57 6.17 12.78
N ASP A 26 10.36 6.81 11.93
CA ASP A 26 11.16 8.00 12.26
C ASP A 26 10.43 9.34 11.99
N GLN A 27 9.31 9.30 11.27
CA GLN A 27 8.56 10.49 10.84
C GLN A 27 7.25 10.69 11.60
N PHE A 28 6.66 9.62 12.11
CA PHE A 28 5.40 9.63 12.84
C PHE A 28 5.61 9.97 14.32
N GLY A 29 4.96 11.02 14.81
CA GLY A 29 5.01 11.37 16.22
C GLY A 29 6.37 11.88 16.69
N VAL A 30 7.08 12.66 15.86
CA VAL A 30 8.37 13.25 16.22
C VAL A 30 8.24 14.19 17.41
N SER A 31 9.32 14.37 18.16
CA SER A 31 9.35 15.27 19.30
C SER A 31 9.19 16.76 18.89
N PRO A 32 8.79 17.65 19.80
CA PRO A 32 8.59 19.08 19.49
C PRO A 32 9.85 19.79 18.99
N ASP A 33 11.04 19.32 19.37
CA ASP A 33 12.33 19.81 18.90
C ASP A 33 12.75 19.22 17.54
N GLY A 34 11.87 18.46 16.90
CA GLY A 34 12.09 17.88 15.57
C GLY A 34 12.98 16.65 15.55
N LYS A 35 13.30 16.06 16.70
CA LYS A 35 14.02 14.78 16.75
C LYS A 35 13.16 13.65 16.19
N PRO A 36 13.73 12.78 15.34
CA PRO A 36 13.04 11.61 14.84
C PRO A 36 12.49 10.73 15.97
N SER A 37 11.38 10.03 15.71
CA SER A 37 10.85 9.05 16.64
C SER A 37 11.75 7.83 16.72
N THR A 38 11.71 7.14 17.86
CA THR A 38 12.25 5.79 18.07
C THR A 38 11.12 4.85 18.43
N PHE A 39 11.33 3.54 18.41
CA PHE A 39 10.30 2.58 18.85
C PHE A 39 9.86 2.82 20.28
N LYS A 40 10.77 3.24 21.16
CA LYS A 40 10.44 3.61 22.53
C LYS A 40 9.49 4.83 22.58
N SER A 41 9.76 5.87 21.83
CA SER A 41 8.88 7.05 21.80
C SER A 41 7.53 6.75 21.12
N LEU A 42 7.50 5.86 20.13
CA LEU A 42 6.28 5.45 19.43
C LEU A 42 5.29 4.67 20.32
N ILE A 43 5.74 4.09 21.45
CA ILE A 43 4.83 3.46 22.42
C ILE A 43 3.77 4.45 22.89
N SER A 44 4.14 5.74 23.09
CA SER A 44 3.19 6.78 23.48
C SER A 44 2.12 7.07 22.42
N MET A 45 2.38 6.76 21.15
CA MET A 45 1.43 6.97 20.05
C MET A 45 0.41 5.82 19.90
N LEU A 46 0.63 4.69 20.57
CA LEU A 46 -0.27 3.54 20.49
C LEU A 46 -1.68 3.85 21.03
N ASP A 47 -1.78 4.70 22.05
CA ASP A 47 -3.08 5.09 22.60
C ASP A 47 -3.84 6.02 21.66
N TYR A 48 -3.15 6.90 20.92
CA TYR A 48 -3.74 7.67 19.83
C TYR A 48 -4.32 6.76 18.74
N LEU A 49 -3.54 5.77 18.30
CA LEU A 49 -4.00 4.81 17.27
C LEU A 49 -5.18 3.96 17.76
N LYS A 50 -5.19 3.60 19.04
CA LYS A 50 -6.30 2.90 19.66
C LYS A 50 -7.57 3.75 19.71
N ASP A 51 -7.44 5.03 20.05
CA ASP A 51 -8.55 5.99 20.05
C ASP A 51 -9.09 6.24 18.65
N LEU A 52 -8.22 6.36 17.65
CA LEU A 52 -8.62 6.45 16.23
C LEU A 52 -9.42 5.22 15.79
N GLY A 53 -9.09 4.04 16.32
CA GLY A 53 -9.82 2.79 16.10
C GLY A 53 -9.22 1.86 15.07
N VAL A 54 -8.02 2.15 14.53
CA VAL A 54 -7.30 1.25 13.63
C VAL A 54 -6.88 -0.05 14.35
N THR A 55 -6.66 -1.12 13.60
CA THR A 55 -6.48 -2.46 14.15
C THR A 55 -5.15 -3.08 13.81
N THR A 56 -4.55 -2.69 12.68
CA THR A 56 -3.22 -3.14 12.23
C THR A 56 -2.31 -1.95 12.05
N ILE A 57 -1.12 -2.04 12.60
CA ILE A 57 -0.03 -1.07 12.44
C ILE A 57 0.90 -1.56 11.34
N TYR A 58 0.97 -0.80 10.26
CA TYR A 58 1.94 -1.05 9.19
C TYR A 58 3.13 -0.12 9.37
N ILE A 59 4.24 -0.70 9.83
CA ILE A 59 5.50 0.00 10.00
C ILE A 59 6.27 -0.09 8.68
N LEU A 60 6.45 1.05 8.00
CA LEU A 60 7.29 1.15 6.81
C LEU A 60 8.73 0.76 7.13
N PRO A 61 9.60 0.46 6.16
CA PRO A 61 10.84 -0.25 6.39
C PRO A 61 11.65 0.27 7.58
N PHE A 62 11.83 -0.61 8.56
CA PHE A 62 12.58 -0.34 9.80
C PHE A 62 13.78 -1.26 9.99
N ALA A 63 13.99 -2.21 9.06
CA ALA A 63 15.22 -2.99 9.01
C ALA A 63 16.42 -2.09 8.77
N ASP A 64 17.61 -2.57 9.15
CA ASP A 64 18.85 -1.83 8.99
C ASP A 64 19.09 -1.42 7.53
N SER A 65 19.30 -0.13 7.32
CA SER A 65 19.37 0.50 6.01
C SER A 65 20.23 1.77 6.04
N PRO A 66 20.99 2.07 4.97
CA PRO A 66 21.63 3.39 4.82
C PRO A 66 20.62 4.52 4.57
N MET A 67 19.34 4.23 4.38
CA MET A 67 18.26 5.21 4.20
C MET A 67 18.43 6.12 2.97
N ASN A 68 18.82 5.54 1.85
CA ASN A 68 18.89 6.26 0.57
C ASN A 68 17.54 6.22 -0.17
N ASP A 69 16.72 5.20 0.10
CA ASP A 69 15.35 5.04 -0.43
C ASP A 69 14.35 4.77 0.71
N ALA A 70 14.30 5.67 1.67
CA ALA A 70 13.33 5.62 2.79
C ALA A 70 13.27 4.26 3.52
N GLY A 71 14.38 3.49 3.51
CA GLY A 71 14.51 2.19 4.15
C GLY A 71 14.26 0.98 3.24
N PHE A 72 13.81 1.18 2.00
CA PHE A 72 13.67 0.09 1.02
C PHE A 72 15.02 -0.40 0.46
N ASP A 73 16.10 0.32 0.69
CA ASP A 73 17.49 -0.11 0.47
C ASP A 73 18.01 -0.83 1.72
N VAL A 74 17.64 -2.09 1.88
CA VAL A 74 17.93 -2.89 3.08
C VAL A 74 19.37 -3.38 3.09
N ARG A 75 20.12 -3.06 4.18
CA ARG A 75 21.49 -3.52 4.42
C ARG A 75 21.54 -4.84 5.18
N ASN A 76 20.78 -4.94 6.28
CA ASN A 76 20.64 -6.17 7.04
C ASN A 76 19.15 -6.41 7.37
N PRO A 77 18.49 -7.36 6.70
CA PRO A 77 17.05 -7.57 6.84
C PRO A 77 16.65 -8.18 8.20
N LYS A 78 17.56 -8.73 8.99
CA LYS A 78 17.28 -9.29 10.33
C LYS A 78 17.70 -8.36 11.47
N ASN A 79 18.03 -7.14 11.18
CA ASN A 79 18.37 -6.15 12.20
C ASN A 79 17.48 -4.92 12.09
N VAL A 80 17.25 -4.26 13.22
CA VAL A 80 16.49 -3.00 13.28
C VAL A 80 17.46 -1.83 13.22
N ARG A 81 17.09 -0.79 12.49
CA ARG A 81 17.86 0.47 12.42
C ARG A 81 18.24 0.96 13.82
N ALA A 82 19.51 1.29 14.01
CA ALA A 82 20.04 1.77 15.28
C ALA A 82 19.41 3.10 15.72
N ASP A 83 19.11 3.99 14.75
CA ASP A 83 18.45 5.28 15.00
C ASP A 83 17.00 5.15 15.50
N LEU A 84 16.38 3.98 15.32
CA LEU A 84 15.06 3.65 15.88
C LEU A 84 15.12 2.99 17.27
N GLY A 85 16.32 2.79 17.82
CA GLY A 85 16.56 2.12 19.11
C GLY A 85 16.87 0.63 19.00
N GLY A 86 17.04 0.11 17.77
CA GLY A 86 17.43 -1.28 17.51
C GLY A 86 16.38 -2.31 17.90
N MET A 87 16.77 -3.58 17.92
CA MET A 87 15.89 -4.73 18.13
C MET A 87 15.19 -4.69 19.50
N PHE A 88 15.89 -4.27 20.54
CA PHE A 88 15.32 -4.24 21.89
C PHE A 88 14.11 -3.30 22.00
N GLU A 89 14.23 -2.07 21.49
CA GLU A 89 13.10 -1.12 21.52
C GLU A 89 11.96 -1.55 20.59
N PHE A 90 12.28 -2.18 19.46
CA PHE A 90 11.26 -2.78 18.59
C PHE A 90 10.46 -3.86 19.33
N GLN A 91 11.13 -4.77 20.06
CA GLN A 91 10.46 -5.82 20.82
C GLN A 91 9.55 -5.25 21.91
N GLN A 92 9.99 -4.18 22.59
CA GLN A 92 9.14 -3.48 23.56
C GLN A 92 7.91 -2.86 22.90
N PHE A 93 8.10 -2.17 21.77
CA PHE A 93 6.99 -1.62 21.00
C PHE A 93 6.00 -2.69 20.52
N ALA A 94 6.51 -3.79 19.97
CA ALA A 94 5.69 -4.91 19.50
C ALA A 94 4.86 -5.54 20.64
N ALA A 95 5.46 -5.71 21.82
CA ALA A 95 4.77 -6.22 23.00
C ALA A 95 3.64 -5.28 23.46
N GLU A 96 3.91 -3.97 23.53
CA GLU A 96 2.91 -2.96 23.90
C GLU A 96 1.80 -2.82 22.84
N ALA A 97 2.11 -2.96 21.56
CA ALA A 97 1.13 -2.99 20.50
C ALA A 97 0.22 -4.24 20.60
N LYS A 98 0.82 -5.42 20.81
CA LYS A 98 0.07 -6.68 21.01
C LYS A 98 -0.84 -6.61 22.23
N LYS A 99 -0.35 -6.07 23.34
CA LYS A 99 -1.14 -5.88 24.59
C LYS A 99 -2.40 -5.03 24.34
N ARG A 100 -2.34 -4.07 23.42
CA ARG A 100 -3.48 -3.25 23.00
C ARG A 100 -4.35 -3.88 21.92
N GLY A 101 -4.03 -5.08 21.47
CA GLY A 101 -4.77 -5.84 20.46
C GLY A 101 -4.41 -5.51 19.01
N PHE A 102 -3.34 -4.75 18.77
CA PHE A 102 -2.89 -4.48 17.41
C PHE A 102 -2.23 -5.69 16.76
N LYS A 103 -2.43 -5.84 15.44
CA LYS A 103 -1.59 -6.66 14.55
C LYS A 103 -0.47 -5.78 13.99
N LEU A 104 0.63 -6.44 13.61
CA LEU A 104 1.78 -5.77 13.02
C LEU A 104 1.96 -6.20 11.56
N LYS A 105 2.24 -5.22 10.72
CA LYS A 105 2.57 -5.42 9.32
C LYS A 105 3.92 -4.80 9.02
N ALA A 106 4.76 -5.53 8.27
CA ALA A 106 6.08 -5.10 7.85
C ALA A 106 6.36 -5.44 6.40
N ASP A 107 7.31 -4.72 5.80
CA ASP A 107 7.80 -4.99 4.45
C ASP A 107 8.81 -6.14 4.42
N LEU A 108 8.71 -6.96 3.38
CA LEU A 108 9.78 -7.84 2.90
C LEU A 108 10.23 -7.31 1.53
N VAL A 109 11.46 -6.81 1.47
CA VAL A 109 12.06 -6.36 0.22
C VAL A 109 12.79 -7.54 -0.41
N LEU A 110 12.20 -8.13 -1.45
CA LEU A 110 12.65 -9.39 -2.04
C LEU A 110 13.27 -9.26 -3.43
N ASN A 111 13.10 -8.11 -4.08
CA ASN A 111 13.64 -7.86 -5.42
C ASN A 111 15.10 -7.45 -5.40
N HIS A 112 15.54 -6.70 -4.38
CA HIS A 112 16.86 -6.09 -4.29
C HIS A 112 17.30 -5.93 -2.84
N PHE A 113 18.60 -5.70 -2.64
CA PHE A 113 19.16 -5.21 -1.38
C PHE A 113 19.87 -3.87 -1.60
N SER A 114 20.30 -3.24 -0.52
CA SER A 114 21.24 -2.13 -0.59
C SER A 114 22.57 -2.58 -1.16
N ASP A 115 23.27 -1.70 -1.87
CA ASP A 115 24.67 -1.92 -2.24
C ASP A 115 25.62 -1.99 -1.01
N GLN A 116 25.11 -1.65 0.17
CA GLN A 116 25.80 -1.83 1.45
C GLN A 116 25.49 -3.17 2.15
N HIS A 117 24.67 -4.03 1.54
CA HIS A 117 24.47 -5.39 2.02
C HIS A 117 25.80 -6.16 2.02
N GLU A 118 26.02 -7.01 3.02
CA GLU A 118 27.30 -7.72 3.21
C GLU A 118 27.76 -8.48 1.97
N TRP A 119 26.86 -9.15 1.24
CA TRP A 119 27.20 -9.87 0.03
C TRP A 119 27.77 -8.95 -1.07
N PHE A 120 27.15 -7.79 -1.25
CA PHE A 120 27.59 -6.84 -2.26
C PHE A 120 28.93 -6.21 -1.87
N GLN A 121 29.11 -5.90 -0.59
CA GLN A 121 30.38 -5.38 -0.07
C GLN A 121 31.51 -6.42 -0.18
N GLN A 122 31.23 -7.69 0.11
CA GLN A 122 32.20 -8.77 -0.11
C GLN A 122 32.62 -8.87 -1.60
N ALA A 123 31.64 -8.79 -2.51
CA ALA A 123 31.92 -8.74 -3.95
C ALA A 123 32.82 -7.56 -4.34
N LEU A 124 32.50 -6.35 -3.88
CA LEU A 124 33.29 -5.14 -4.14
C LEU A 124 34.72 -5.23 -3.57
N ASN A 125 34.90 -5.97 -2.48
CA ASN A 125 36.20 -6.20 -1.83
C ASN A 125 36.98 -7.37 -2.44
N GLY A 126 36.51 -7.95 -3.56
CA GLY A 126 37.26 -8.91 -4.36
C GLY A 126 36.72 -10.35 -4.30
N ASP A 127 35.73 -10.67 -3.50
CA ASP A 127 35.08 -11.98 -3.52
C ASP A 127 34.09 -12.07 -4.69
N ILE A 128 34.60 -12.40 -5.87
CA ILE A 128 33.79 -12.51 -7.09
C ILE A 128 32.72 -13.59 -7.03
N SER A 129 32.84 -14.57 -6.11
CA SER A 129 31.78 -15.58 -5.92
C SER A 129 30.45 -14.96 -5.47
N LYS A 130 30.51 -13.82 -4.78
CA LYS A 130 29.34 -13.07 -4.31
C LYS A 130 28.60 -12.33 -5.41
N LEU A 131 29.21 -12.12 -6.57
CA LEU A 131 28.50 -11.56 -7.73
C LEU A 131 27.32 -12.45 -8.15
N ASN A 132 27.40 -13.76 -7.95
CA ASN A 132 26.32 -14.70 -8.28
C ASN A 132 25.06 -14.56 -7.38
N TYR A 133 25.14 -13.77 -6.32
CA TYR A 133 23.97 -13.43 -5.49
C TYR A 133 23.12 -12.30 -6.09
N PHE A 134 23.64 -11.66 -7.13
CA PHE A 134 23.02 -10.53 -7.84
C PHE A 134 22.92 -10.83 -9.34
N ILE A 135 22.15 -10.02 -10.05
CA ILE A 135 22.05 -10.11 -11.51
C ILE A 135 23.19 -9.28 -12.10
N VAL A 136 24.20 -9.95 -12.64
CA VAL A 136 25.44 -9.33 -13.11
C VAL A 136 25.81 -9.82 -14.51
N LYS A 137 26.31 -8.91 -15.35
CA LYS A 137 26.89 -9.20 -16.67
C LYS A 137 28.33 -8.77 -16.74
N ASP A 138 29.12 -9.52 -17.53
CA ASP A 138 30.53 -9.20 -17.78
C ASP A 138 30.71 -8.05 -18.77
N GLN A 139 29.70 -7.78 -19.60
CA GLN A 139 29.72 -6.72 -20.61
C GLN A 139 28.39 -5.97 -20.57
N MET A 140 28.46 -4.66 -20.82
CA MET A 140 27.24 -3.86 -20.97
C MET A 140 26.50 -4.31 -22.24
N PRO A 141 25.24 -4.78 -22.16
CA PRO A 141 24.48 -5.12 -23.35
C PRO A 141 24.19 -3.88 -24.18
N GLU A 142 24.15 -4.01 -25.49
CA GLU A 142 23.61 -2.96 -26.35
C GLU A 142 22.17 -2.69 -26.04
N TYR A 143 21.75 -1.42 -26.03
CA TYR A 143 20.38 -1.08 -25.71
C TYR A 143 19.88 0.16 -26.45
N LYS A 144 18.56 0.19 -26.58
CA LYS A 144 17.77 1.34 -27.03
C LYS A 144 16.91 1.84 -25.90
N ARG A 145 16.97 3.16 -25.59
CA ARG A 145 16.06 3.82 -24.65
C ARG A 145 15.02 4.63 -25.41
N TYR A 146 13.75 4.50 -25.02
CA TYR A 146 12.67 5.29 -25.59
C TYR A 146 11.48 5.42 -24.60
N LYS A 147 10.53 6.32 -24.91
CA LYS A 147 9.30 6.47 -24.15
C LYS A 147 8.19 5.66 -24.83
N ASP A 148 7.70 4.66 -24.13
CA ASP A 148 6.51 3.88 -24.51
C ASP A 148 5.26 4.59 -23.98
N GLU A 149 4.18 4.61 -24.76
CA GLU A 149 2.95 5.31 -24.38
C GLU A 149 2.26 4.72 -23.14
N LYS A 150 2.41 3.41 -22.91
CA LYS A 150 1.77 2.68 -21.81
C LYS A 150 2.69 2.45 -20.62
N LEU A 151 3.97 2.21 -20.88
CA LEU A 151 4.94 1.77 -19.86
C LEU A 151 5.82 2.90 -19.33
N GLY A 152 5.82 4.08 -19.98
CA GLY A 152 6.77 5.13 -19.72
C GLY A 152 8.13 4.83 -20.35
N TYR A 153 9.22 5.20 -19.70
CA TYR A 153 10.56 4.95 -20.25
C TYR A 153 10.94 3.47 -20.16
N VAL A 154 11.48 2.95 -21.26
CA VAL A 154 11.95 1.57 -21.39
C VAL A 154 13.33 1.51 -22.01
N ALA A 155 14.06 0.45 -21.70
CA ALA A 155 15.29 0.06 -22.39
C ALA A 155 15.09 -1.33 -22.99
N GLU A 156 15.41 -1.47 -24.26
CA GLU A 156 15.47 -2.76 -24.95
C GLU A 156 16.94 -3.17 -25.08
N TYR A 157 17.28 -4.25 -24.38
CA TYR A 157 18.63 -4.82 -24.36
C TYR A 157 18.72 -5.98 -25.35
N THR A 158 19.79 -6.00 -26.16
CA THR A 158 20.11 -7.16 -27.00
C THR A 158 20.94 -8.14 -26.18
N GLU A 159 20.40 -9.32 -25.94
CA GLU A 159 21.08 -10.40 -25.21
C GLU A 159 22.15 -11.08 -26.09
N SER A 160 23.06 -11.84 -25.48
CA SER A 160 24.14 -12.55 -26.21
C SER A 160 23.66 -13.59 -27.21
N ASP A 161 22.43 -14.11 -27.01
CA ASP A 161 21.77 -15.05 -27.93
C ASP A 161 20.93 -14.34 -29.01
N GLY A 162 20.97 -13.00 -29.05
CA GLY A 162 20.20 -12.18 -29.98
C GLY A 162 18.75 -11.92 -29.57
N THR A 163 18.28 -12.46 -28.45
CA THR A 163 16.95 -12.13 -27.93
C THR A 163 16.89 -10.71 -27.37
N ILE A 164 15.68 -10.15 -27.26
CA ILE A 164 15.46 -8.78 -26.76
C ILE A 164 14.79 -8.81 -25.40
N SER A 165 15.46 -8.21 -24.41
CA SER A 165 14.90 -7.97 -23.08
C SER A 165 14.39 -6.54 -22.99
N LYS A 166 13.06 -6.35 -22.98
CA LYS A 166 12.44 -5.03 -22.81
C LYS A 166 12.21 -4.76 -21.32
N ARG A 167 12.91 -3.78 -20.76
CA ARG A 167 12.87 -3.47 -19.32
C ARG A 167 12.36 -2.06 -19.07
N ARG A 168 11.49 -1.89 -18.09
CA ARG A 168 11.08 -0.54 -17.65
C ARG A 168 12.20 0.15 -16.91
N ILE A 169 12.33 1.45 -17.12
CA ILE A 169 13.13 2.36 -16.31
C ILE A 169 12.17 3.06 -15.36
N ILE A 170 12.12 2.57 -14.12
CA ILE A 170 11.13 3.04 -13.12
C ILE A 170 11.43 4.50 -12.72
N PHE A 171 12.70 4.88 -12.63
CA PHE A 171 13.13 6.22 -12.26
C PHE A 171 13.91 6.89 -13.39
N PRO A 172 13.25 7.29 -14.50
CA PRO A 172 13.93 7.85 -15.67
C PRO A 172 14.61 9.20 -15.42
N GLU A 173 14.27 9.89 -14.32
CA GLU A 173 14.93 11.10 -13.83
C GLU A 173 16.23 10.80 -13.07
N ILE A 174 16.40 9.57 -12.60
CA ILE A 174 17.50 9.14 -11.73
C ILE A 174 18.56 8.39 -12.52
N THR A 175 18.16 7.54 -13.46
CA THR A 175 19.05 6.62 -14.17
C THR A 175 18.74 6.54 -15.66
N GLU A 176 19.79 6.36 -16.46
CA GLU A 176 19.69 6.22 -17.92
C GLU A 176 19.21 4.83 -18.36
N ASN A 177 19.59 3.81 -17.62
CA ASN A 177 19.30 2.40 -17.92
C ASN A 177 19.23 1.56 -16.64
N ASN A 178 19.16 0.24 -16.78
CA ASN A 178 19.02 -0.69 -15.64
C ASN A 178 20.34 -1.32 -15.18
N TYR A 179 21.50 -0.81 -15.62
CA TYR A 179 22.79 -1.39 -15.25
C TYR A 179 23.73 -0.36 -14.63
N ARG A 180 24.34 -0.76 -13.51
CA ARG A 180 25.42 -0.03 -12.85
C ARG A 180 26.74 -0.71 -13.12
N LYS A 181 27.72 0.05 -13.62
CA LYS A 181 29.09 -0.42 -13.75
C LYS A 181 29.79 -0.49 -12.39
N ILE A 182 30.44 -1.59 -12.09
CA ILE A 182 31.36 -1.77 -10.97
C ILE A 182 32.68 -2.36 -11.48
N THR A 183 33.79 -2.12 -10.75
CA THR A 183 35.08 -2.71 -11.04
C THR A 183 35.55 -3.52 -9.83
N VAL A 184 35.82 -4.82 -10.06
CA VAL A 184 36.28 -5.76 -9.03
C VAL A 184 37.52 -6.46 -9.54
N ASN A 185 38.60 -6.46 -8.77
CA ASN A 185 39.90 -7.07 -9.14
C ASN A 185 40.37 -6.63 -10.52
N GLY A 186 40.15 -5.36 -10.90
CA GLY A 186 40.55 -4.80 -12.18
C GLY A 186 39.67 -5.16 -13.38
N LYS A 187 38.61 -5.95 -13.19
CA LYS A 187 37.63 -6.29 -14.21
C LYS A 187 36.33 -5.53 -13.99
N ASP A 188 35.73 -5.04 -15.07
CA ASP A 188 34.45 -4.37 -15.06
C ASP A 188 33.29 -5.38 -15.10
N TYR A 189 32.24 -5.08 -14.36
CA TYR A 189 30.99 -5.82 -14.32
C TYR A 189 29.81 -4.84 -14.35
N TYR A 190 28.65 -5.32 -14.79
CA TYR A 190 27.43 -4.52 -14.94
C TYR A 190 26.31 -5.17 -14.13
N VAL A 191 25.94 -4.49 -13.04
CA VAL A 191 24.97 -4.98 -12.04
C VAL A 191 23.60 -4.43 -12.37
N TYR A 192 22.63 -5.33 -12.53
CA TYR A 192 21.26 -4.96 -12.84
C TYR A 192 20.56 -4.35 -11.63
N HIS A 193 19.75 -3.33 -11.86
CA HIS A 193 18.83 -2.74 -10.90
C HIS A 193 17.51 -2.40 -11.56
N THR A 194 16.40 -2.77 -10.92
CA THR A 194 15.05 -2.38 -11.35
C THR A 194 14.76 -0.95 -10.94
N PHE A 195 15.17 -0.57 -9.73
CA PHE A 195 14.89 0.72 -9.09
C PHE A 195 16.14 1.60 -9.07
N TYR A 196 16.61 2.00 -7.90
CA TYR A 196 17.81 2.83 -7.81
C TYR A 196 19.10 2.07 -8.15
N PRO A 197 20.12 2.75 -8.71
CA PRO A 197 21.42 2.12 -8.97
C PRO A 197 22.13 1.58 -7.72
N PHE A 198 21.79 2.05 -6.52
CA PHE A 198 22.32 1.53 -5.25
C PHE A 198 21.47 0.38 -4.67
N GLN A 199 20.51 -0.13 -5.44
CA GLN A 199 19.67 -1.27 -5.09
C GLN A 199 19.87 -2.40 -6.09
N PRO A 200 21.01 -3.14 -6.01
CA PRO A 200 21.27 -4.27 -6.91
C PRO A 200 20.20 -5.35 -6.74
N ASP A 201 19.64 -5.81 -7.85
CA ASP A 201 18.64 -6.87 -7.86
C ASP A 201 19.27 -8.20 -7.49
N ILE A 202 18.61 -8.95 -6.60
CA ILE A 202 19.09 -10.25 -6.14
C ILE A 202 18.77 -11.37 -7.13
N ASN A 203 19.62 -12.39 -7.16
CA ASN A 203 19.52 -13.51 -8.10
C ASN A 203 18.74 -14.67 -7.47
N TRP A 204 17.46 -14.79 -7.79
CA TRP A 204 16.60 -15.89 -7.34
C TRP A 204 16.93 -17.25 -7.94
N GLU A 205 17.79 -17.32 -8.95
CA GLU A 205 18.34 -18.59 -9.46
C GLU A 205 19.37 -19.20 -8.49
N ASN A 206 19.92 -18.40 -7.56
CA ASN A 206 20.86 -18.88 -6.57
C ASN A 206 20.09 -19.43 -5.34
N PRO A 207 20.19 -20.74 -5.04
CA PRO A 207 19.45 -21.33 -3.89
C PRO A 207 19.79 -20.69 -2.55
N GLN A 208 20.98 -20.12 -2.38
CA GLN A 208 21.38 -19.46 -1.14
C GLN A 208 20.53 -18.20 -0.87
N VAL A 209 20.07 -17.52 -1.92
CA VAL A 209 19.12 -16.40 -1.80
C VAL A 209 17.81 -16.89 -1.20
N LEU A 210 17.28 -18.02 -1.69
CA LEU A 210 16.05 -18.60 -1.14
C LEU A 210 16.20 -18.96 0.34
N TYR A 211 17.25 -19.67 0.71
CA TYR A 211 17.48 -20.05 2.12
C TYR A 211 17.60 -18.83 3.04
N TYR A 212 18.28 -17.79 2.57
CA TYR A 212 18.41 -16.55 3.31
C TYR A 212 17.06 -15.86 3.52
N VAL A 213 16.22 -15.78 2.49
CA VAL A 213 14.90 -15.17 2.59
C VAL A 213 13.97 -15.97 3.51
N LEU A 214 14.00 -17.31 3.44
CA LEU A 214 13.23 -18.16 4.37
C LEU A 214 13.61 -17.89 5.82
N ASP A 215 14.91 -17.75 6.11
CA ASP A 215 15.40 -17.41 7.44
C ASP A 215 14.94 -16.01 7.90
N VAL A 216 14.92 -15.03 7.00
CA VAL A 216 14.38 -13.69 7.28
C VAL A 216 12.88 -13.73 7.60
N ILE A 217 12.10 -14.50 6.84
CA ILE A 217 10.66 -14.67 7.09
C ILE A 217 10.42 -15.33 8.45
N ALA A 218 11.14 -16.42 8.75
CA ALA A 218 11.04 -17.11 10.04
C ALA A 218 11.40 -16.19 11.21
N PHE A 219 12.47 -15.40 11.05
CA PHE A 219 12.88 -14.44 12.05
C PHE A 219 11.78 -13.43 12.39
N TRP A 220 11.21 -12.75 11.39
CA TRP A 220 10.17 -11.74 11.62
C TRP A 220 8.82 -12.33 12.05
N ALA A 221 8.45 -13.50 11.56
CA ALA A 221 7.29 -14.22 12.08
C ALA A 221 7.44 -14.51 13.57
N ASN A 222 8.65 -14.88 14.02
CA ASN A 222 8.96 -15.09 15.44
C ASN A 222 8.96 -13.78 16.25
N GLN A 223 9.21 -12.64 15.62
CA GLN A 223 9.09 -11.32 16.26
C GLN A 223 7.63 -10.81 16.32
N GLY A 224 6.68 -11.56 15.80
CA GLY A 224 5.25 -11.24 15.91
C GLY A 224 4.65 -10.46 14.74
N ILE A 225 5.30 -10.47 13.57
CA ILE A 225 4.71 -9.88 12.35
C ILE A 225 3.55 -10.75 11.88
N ASP A 226 2.40 -10.13 11.68
CA ASP A 226 1.14 -10.78 11.26
C ASP A 226 0.91 -10.68 9.76
N ILE A 227 1.29 -9.56 9.13
CA ILE A 227 1.16 -9.34 7.68
C ILE A 227 2.52 -9.01 7.11
N PHE A 228 2.97 -9.78 6.13
CA PHE A 228 4.17 -9.50 5.36
C PHE A 228 3.78 -8.87 4.01
N ARG A 229 4.14 -7.60 3.80
CA ARG A 229 4.00 -6.96 2.51
C ARG A 229 5.23 -7.27 1.68
N MET A 230 5.06 -8.07 0.64
CA MET A 230 6.12 -8.37 -0.31
C MET A 230 6.23 -7.25 -1.34
N ASP A 231 7.32 -6.51 -1.25
CA ASP A 231 7.63 -5.37 -2.11
C ASP A 231 8.03 -5.82 -3.51
N ALA A 232 7.50 -5.14 -4.53
CA ALA A 232 7.92 -5.25 -5.93
C ALA A 232 7.96 -6.69 -6.49
N ILE A 233 7.07 -7.57 -6.05
CA ILE A 233 7.11 -8.99 -6.42
C ILE A 233 6.96 -9.30 -7.91
N PRO A 234 6.33 -8.49 -8.77
CA PRO A 234 6.29 -8.78 -10.20
C PRO A 234 7.67 -8.89 -10.86
N TYR A 235 8.69 -8.32 -10.24
CA TYR A 235 10.05 -8.18 -10.82
C TYR A 235 11.05 -9.26 -10.37
N LEU A 236 10.66 -10.27 -9.59
CA LEU A 236 11.61 -11.23 -8.99
C LEU A 236 12.39 -12.04 -10.03
N ASP A 237 11.77 -12.47 -11.10
CA ASP A 237 12.42 -13.22 -12.18
C ASP A 237 12.94 -12.28 -13.28
N LYS A 238 14.25 -12.39 -13.57
CA LYS A 238 14.96 -11.58 -14.56
C LYS A 238 15.40 -12.40 -15.79
N THR A 239 14.67 -13.45 -16.13
CA THR A 239 15.00 -14.30 -17.27
C THR A 239 15.26 -13.45 -18.53
N PRO A 240 16.42 -13.63 -19.20
CA PRO A 240 16.75 -12.94 -20.45
C PRO A 240 15.69 -13.19 -21.54
N GLY A 241 15.50 -12.21 -22.42
CA GLY A 241 14.47 -12.29 -23.47
C GLY A 241 13.03 -12.00 -22.99
N THR A 242 12.85 -11.62 -21.72
CA THR A 242 11.54 -11.27 -21.15
C THR A 242 11.49 -9.80 -20.73
N ASN A 243 10.30 -9.34 -20.31
CA ASN A 243 10.15 -8.01 -19.71
C ASN A 243 10.45 -8.01 -18.19
N ALA A 244 10.82 -9.14 -17.60
CA ALA A 244 11.01 -9.35 -16.15
C ALA A 244 9.84 -8.91 -15.28
N GLU A 245 8.61 -9.02 -15.78
CA GLU A 245 7.40 -8.73 -15.02
C GLU A 245 6.43 -9.89 -15.11
N ASN A 246 5.88 -10.32 -13.98
CA ASN A 246 4.84 -11.36 -13.88
C ASN A 246 5.25 -12.70 -14.53
N GLN A 247 6.51 -13.07 -14.44
CA GLN A 247 7.02 -14.29 -15.03
C GLN A 247 6.56 -15.55 -14.23
N PRO A 248 6.46 -16.73 -14.85
CA PRO A 248 6.02 -17.96 -14.16
C PRO A 248 6.84 -18.29 -12.91
N LYS A 249 8.17 -18.15 -12.96
CA LYS A 249 9.04 -18.41 -11.80
C LYS A 249 8.76 -17.49 -10.61
N THR A 250 8.31 -16.26 -10.85
CA THR A 250 7.89 -15.35 -9.77
C THR A 250 6.76 -15.98 -8.96
N HIS A 251 5.76 -16.59 -9.60
CA HIS A 251 4.66 -17.28 -8.93
C HIS A 251 5.13 -18.52 -8.15
N GLU A 252 6.06 -19.29 -8.70
CA GLU A 252 6.66 -20.44 -8.01
C GLU A 252 7.41 -20.03 -6.73
N ILE A 253 8.19 -18.96 -6.79
CA ILE A 253 8.88 -18.40 -5.63
C ILE A 253 7.85 -18.00 -4.56
N ILE A 254 6.82 -17.27 -4.92
CA ILE A 254 5.80 -16.79 -3.97
C ILE A 254 5.03 -17.95 -3.34
N LYS A 255 4.67 -18.98 -4.11
CA LYS A 255 4.04 -20.19 -3.58
C LYS A 255 4.89 -20.87 -2.53
N LEU A 256 6.19 -20.98 -2.77
CA LEU A 256 7.13 -21.59 -1.84
C LEU A 256 7.22 -20.77 -0.55
N LEU A 257 7.38 -19.45 -0.67
CA LEU A 257 7.43 -18.54 0.50
C LEU A 257 6.12 -18.58 1.30
N SER A 258 4.98 -18.62 0.62
CA SER A 258 3.66 -18.73 1.24
C SER A 258 3.49 -20.06 1.99
N ALA A 259 3.82 -21.17 1.36
CA ALA A 259 3.74 -22.50 1.97
C ALA A 259 4.63 -22.59 3.22
N PHE A 260 5.85 -22.05 3.14
CA PHE A 260 6.75 -21.99 4.29
C PHE A 260 6.15 -21.16 5.44
N LEU A 261 5.70 -19.92 5.15
CA LEU A 261 5.12 -19.05 6.16
C LEU A 261 3.89 -19.67 6.83
N GLN A 262 2.99 -20.26 6.05
CA GLN A 262 1.78 -20.90 6.58
C GLN A 262 2.09 -22.13 7.43
N THR A 263 3.21 -22.80 7.16
CA THR A 263 3.67 -23.93 7.97
C THR A 263 4.23 -23.48 9.33
N ILE A 264 5.04 -22.42 9.36
CA ILE A 264 5.72 -21.98 10.58
C ILE A 264 4.92 -20.96 11.40
N SER A 265 4.03 -20.20 10.76
CA SER A 265 3.22 -19.15 11.39
C SER A 265 1.86 -19.03 10.71
N PRO A 266 0.92 -19.93 10.99
CA PRO A 266 -0.40 -19.97 10.35
C PRO A 266 -1.26 -18.73 10.57
N ARG A 267 -0.99 -17.94 11.60
CA ARG A 267 -1.62 -16.62 11.81
C ARG A 267 -1.25 -15.59 10.76
N SER A 268 -0.01 -15.70 10.24
CA SER A 268 0.55 -14.70 9.36
C SER A 268 0.03 -14.86 7.93
N VAL A 269 -0.08 -13.74 7.22
CA VAL A 269 -0.53 -13.68 5.83
C VAL A 269 0.40 -12.78 5.02
N ILE A 270 0.32 -12.93 3.70
CA ILE A 270 1.13 -12.18 2.74
C ILE A 270 0.25 -11.20 2.00
N GLN A 271 0.74 -9.98 1.85
CA GLN A 271 0.19 -8.97 0.95
C GLN A 271 1.15 -8.70 -0.20
N ALA A 272 0.66 -8.81 -1.43
CA ALA A 272 1.41 -8.46 -2.63
C ALA A 272 1.43 -6.96 -2.87
N GLU A 273 2.60 -6.41 -3.18
CA GLU A 273 2.74 -5.13 -3.85
C GLU A 273 3.05 -5.39 -5.32
N ALA A 274 2.00 -5.30 -6.14
CA ALA A 274 2.05 -5.50 -7.58
C ALA A 274 1.19 -4.42 -8.27
N CYS A 275 1.83 -3.37 -8.76
CA CYS A 275 1.16 -2.31 -9.52
C CYS A 275 0.84 -2.81 -10.94
N GLN A 276 -0.26 -3.53 -11.08
CA GLN A 276 -0.69 -4.20 -12.31
C GLN A 276 -2.20 -4.08 -12.50
N GLN A 277 -2.66 -4.33 -13.73
CA GLN A 277 -4.09 -4.47 -14.02
C GLN A 277 -4.68 -5.68 -13.28
N PRO A 278 -5.98 -5.66 -12.86
CA PRO A 278 -6.56 -6.70 -12.02
C PRO A 278 -6.43 -8.13 -12.58
N LYS A 279 -6.51 -8.29 -13.90
CA LYS A 279 -6.31 -9.59 -14.57
C LYS A 279 -4.90 -10.14 -14.41
N LYS A 280 -3.89 -9.28 -14.26
CA LYS A 280 -2.50 -9.68 -14.01
C LYS A 280 -2.20 -9.89 -12.52
N ILE A 281 -2.99 -9.28 -11.64
CA ILE A 281 -2.90 -9.47 -10.20
C ILE A 281 -3.59 -10.78 -9.78
N LEU A 282 -4.70 -11.14 -10.42
CA LEU A 282 -5.47 -12.33 -10.05
C LEU A 282 -4.63 -13.60 -9.89
N PRO A 283 -3.65 -13.92 -10.78
CA PRO A 283 -2.79 -15.08 -10.61
C PRO A 283 -1.96 -15.08 -9.32
N TYR A 284 -1.65 -13.91 -8.75
CA TYR A 284 -0.88 -13.82 -7.49
C TYR A 284 -1.63 -14.34 -6.26
N PHE A 285 -2.95 -14.46 -6.31
CA PHE A 285 -3.68 -15.16 -5.27
C PHE A 285 -3.46 -16.69 -5.36
N GLY A 286 -3.17 -17.21 -6.56
CA GLY A 286 -3.06 -18.65 -6.78
C GLY A 286 -4.41 -19.35 -6.62
N SER A 287 -4.40 -20.50 -5.94
CA SER A 287 -5.57 -21.33 -5.68
C SER A 287 -5.91 -21.38 -4.21
N GLU A 288 -7.19 -21.40 -3.88
CA GLU A 288 -7.64 -21.62 -2.51
C GLU A 288 -7.35 -23.05 -2.05
N LYS A 289 -6.76 -23.20 -0.89
CA LYS A 289 -6.38 -24.47 -0.26
C LYS A 289 -6.91 -24.53 1.17
N LYS A 290 -7.24 -25.73 1.58
CA LYS A 290 -7.50 -26.09 2.97
C LYS A 290 -6.23 -26.68 3.57
N ILE A 291 -5.75 -26.06 4.65
CA ILE A 291 -4.53 -26.44 5.34
C ILE A 291 -4.92 -26.89 6.74
N GLU A 292 -4.61 -28.14 7.07
CA GLU A 292 -4.88 -28.69 8.40
C GLU A 292 -3.64 -28.53 9.29
N HIS A 293 -3.82 -27.95 10.46
CA HIS A 293 -2.84 -27.88 11.53
C HIS A 293 -3.33 -28.70 12.72
N ILE A 294 -2.47 -29.56 13.25
CA ILE A 294 -2.77 -30.32 14.47
C ILE A 294 -2.16 -29.60 15.68
N ILE A 295 -3.01 -29.16 16.59
CA ILE A 295 -2.60 -28.43 17.79
C ILE A 295 -3.27 -29.01 19.01
N ASN A 296 -2.46 -29.38 20.01
CA ASN A 296 -2.94 -30.08 21.19
C ASN A 296 -3.82 -31.30 20.84
N ASN A 297 -3.43 -32.04 19.79
CA ASN A 297 -4.17 -33.17 19.22
C ASN A 297 -5.57 -32.81 18.66
N GLN A 298 -5.81 -31.54 18.38
CA GLN A 298 -7.04 -31.06 17.74
C GLN A 298 -6.72 -30.54 16.32
N PRO A 299 -7.39 -31.03 15.28
CA PRO A 299 -7.21 -30.49 13.94
C PRO A 299 -7.87 -29.12 13.84
N LYS A 300 -7.17 -28.16 13.24
CA LYS A 300 -7.68 -26.86 12.85
C LYS A 300 -7.46 -26.64 11.38
N GLU A 301 -8.55 -26.47 10.64
CA GLU A 301 -8.51 -26.16 9.21
C GLU A 301 -8.41 -24.65 9.01
N LEU A 302 -7.48 -24.23 8.16
CA LEU A 302 -7.35 -22.88 7.64
C LEU A 302 -7.62 -22.91 6.14
N THR A 303 -8.52 -22.06 5.66
CA THR A 303 -8.74 -21.85 4.23
C THR A 303 -7.95 -20.62 3.80
N ARG A 304 -7.00 -20.81 2.88
CA ARG A 304 -6.09 -19.78 2.39
C ARG A 304 -5.78 -19.96 0.91
N THR A 305 -5.51 -18.87 0.23
CA THR A 305 -4.86 -18.91 -1.09
C THR A 305 -3.41 -19.33 -0.94
N ASP A 306 -2.87 -20.04 -1.95
CA ASP A 306 -1.53 -20.66 -1.89
C ASP A 306 -0.38 -19.76 -2.36
N GLU A 307 -0.69 -18.55 -2.83
CA GLU A 307 0.30 -17.48 -3.06
C GLU A 307 0.08 -16.36 -2.04
N VAL A 308 -0.53 -15.23 -2.43
CA VAL A 308 -0.81 -14.15 -1.48
C VAL A 308 -2.27 -14.17 -1.04
N GLN A 309 -2.57 -13.67 0.14
CA GLN A 309 -3.92 -13.57 0.67
C GLN A 309 -4.53 -12.19 0.46
N ILE A 310 -3.68 -11.17 0.32
CA ILE A 310 -4.06 -9.77 0.14
C ILE A 310 -3.29 -9.21 -1.04
N ALA A 311 -3.94 -8.40 -1.88
CA ALA A 311 -3.27 -7.62 -2.92
C ALA A 311 -3.82 -6.20 -2.99
N TYR A 312 -2.97 -5.22 -3.30
CA TYR A 312 -3.41 -3.86 -3.58
C TYR A 312 -4.28 -3.81 -4.84
N HIS A 313 -5.40 -3.13 -4.76
CA HIS A 313 -6.20 -2.81 -5.94
C HIS A 313 -5.75 -1.48 -6.56
N PHE A 314 -4.63 -1.47 -7.25
CA PHE A 314 -4.07 -0.26 -7.87
C PHE A 314 -5.00 0.43 -8.87
N PRO A 315 -5.80 -0.26 -9.70
CA PRO A 315 -6.73 0.41 -10.61
C PRO A 315 -7.86 1.21 -9.93
N TYR A 316 -8.30 0.81 -8.74
CA TYR A 316 -9.34 1.58 -8.03
C TYR A 316 -8.85 2.93 -7.56
N MET A 317 -7.59 3.04 -7.15
CA MET A 317 -7.05 4.31 -6.65
C MET A 317 -7.22 5.43 -7.69
N PRO A 318 -6.66 5.36 -8.91
CA PRO A 318 -6.84 6.44 -9.89
C PRO A 318 -8.30 6.58 -10.37
N ALA A 319 -9.10 5.52 -10.35
CA ALA A 319 -10.52 5.59 -10.68
C ALA A 319 -11.32 6.37 -9.63
N ILE A 320 -11.03 6.16 -8.34
CA ILE A 320 -11.60 6.96 -7.25
C ILE A 320 -11.18 8.43 -7.40
N TRP A 321 -9.91 8.70 -7.66
CA TRP A 321 -9.43 10.07 -7.87
C TRP A 321 -10.08 10.74 -9.08
N ALA A 322 -10.27 10.03 -10.20
CA ALA A 322 -10.99 10.56 -11.35
C ALA A 322 -12.44 10.91 -11.00
N SER A 323 -13.11 10.06 -10.23
CA SER A 323 -14.46 10.36 -9.72
C SER A 323 -14.49 11.57 -8.78
N LEU A 324 -13.49 11.71 -7.90
CA LEU A 324 -13.38 12.85 -6.97
C LEU A 324 -13.09 14.17 -7.70
N VAL A 325 -12.23 14.15 -8.72
CA VAL A 325 -11.82 15.33 -9.48
C VAL A 325 -12.95 15.84 -10.38
N THR A 326 -13.67 14.92 -11.01
CA THR A 326 -14.72 15.26 -11.98
C THR A 326 -16.13 15.32 -11.37
N ALA A 327 -16.29 14.89 -10.13
CA ALA A 327 -17.59 14.62 -9.50
C ALA A 327 -18.47 13.69 -10.38
N ASP A 328 -17.87 12.62 -10.92
CA ASP A 328 -18.55 11.64 -11.77
C ASP A 328 -18.23 10.22 -11.33
N ASN A 329 -19.22 9.49 -10.85
CA ASN A 329 -19.08 8.12 -10.36
C ASN A 329 -18.77 7.10 -11.45
N SER A 330 -18.95 7.43 -12.73
CA SER A 330 -18.78 6.51 -13.86
C SER A 330 -17.35 5.98 -13.99
N TYR A 331 -16.34 6.76 -13.58
CA TYR A 331 -14.93 6.33 -13.59
C TYR A 331 -14.69 5.12 -12.66
N PHE A 332 -15.25 5.18 -11.46
CA PHE A 332 -15.14 4.05 -10.52
C PHE A 332 -15.87 2.81 -11.07
N TRP A 333 -17.10 2.97 -11.53
CA TRP A 333 -17.89 1.83 -12.03
C TRP A 333 -17.26 1.17 -13.25
N LYS A 334 -16.58 1.93 -14.09
CA LYS A 334 -15.80 1.37 -15.19
C LYS A 334 -14.66 0.48 -14.68
N ALA A 335 -13.92 0.90 -13.64
CA ALA A 335 -12.87 0.09 -13.03
C ALA A 335 -13.45 -1.15 -12.33
N TYR A 336 -14.57 -0.99 -11.63
CA TYR A 336 -15.27 -2.09 -10.96
C TYR A 336 -15.68 -3.19 -11.94
N ARG A 337 -16.30 -2.84 -13.06
CA ARG A 337 -16.72 -3.80 -14.10
C ARG A 337 -15.55 -4.57 -14.72
N ASN A 338 -14.34 -4.02 -14.66
CA ASN A 338 -13.11 -4.67 -15.13
C ASN A 338 -12.37 -5.47 -14.05
N THR A 339 -12.86 -5.46 -12.81
CA THR A 339 -12.26 -6.18 -11.69
C THR A 339 -12.82 -7.61 -11.65
N PRO A 340 -11.96 -8.65 -11.75
CA PRO A 340 -12.41 -10.02 -11.65
C PRO A 340 -12.82 -10.39 -10.22
N LYS A 341 -13.65 -11.43 -10.10
CA LYS A 341 -13.89 -12.08 -8.81
C LYS A 341 -12.59 -12.73 -8.32
N ILE A 342 -12.27 -12.53 -7.05
CA ILE A 342 -11.13 -13.16 -6.37
C ILE A 342 -11.60 -14.34 -5.52
N PRO A 343 -10.71 -15.26 -5.09
CA PRO A 343 -11.05 -16.32 -4.15
C PRO A 343 -11.70 -15.79 -2.88
N ASP A 344 -12.61 -16.58 -2.29
CA ASP A 344 -13.36 -16.12 -1.11
C ASP A 344 -12.46 -15.89 0.12
N SER A 345 -11.33 -16.59 0.25
CA SER A 345 -10.33 -16.36 1.29
C SER A 345 -9.35 -15.21 0.98
N ALA A 346 -9.44 -14.58 -0.19
CA ALA A 346 -8.60 -13.45 -0.56
C ALA A 346 -9.27 -12.11 -0.25
N SER A 347 -8.46 -11.05 -0.21
CA SER A 347 -8.96 -9.68 -0.07
C SER A 347 -8.14 -8.68 -0.87
N TRP A 348 -8.82 -7.65 -1.39
CA TRP A 348 -8.16 -6.44 -1.87
C TRP A 348 -7.75 -5.55 -0.72
N ALA A 349 -6.59 -4.88 -0.83
CA ALA A 349 -6.23 -3.75 0.00
C ALA A 349 -6.56 -2.46 -0.76
N MET A 350 -7.30 -1.57 -0.10
CA MET A 350 -7.82 -0.34 -0.65
C MET A 350 -7.09 0.86 -0.06
N PHE A 351 -6.83 1.87 -0.86
CA PHE A 351 -6.15 3.07 -0.42
C PHE A 351 -6.50 4.28 -1.31
N LEU A 352 -6.55 5.46 -0.71
CA LEU A 352 -6.61 6.72 -1.45
C LEU A 352 -5.22 7.16 -1.87
N ARG A 353 -4.27 6.94 -0.98
CA ARG A 353 -2.84 7.12 -1.19
C ARG A 353 -2.03 6.32 -0.17
N VAL A 354 -0.80 6.03 -0.49
CA VAL A 354 0.21 5.38 0.37
C VAL A 354 1.50 6.22 0.40
N HIS A 355 2.61 5.66 0.83
CA HIS A 355 3.91 6.34 0.92
C HIS A 355 4.53 6.73 -0.43
N ASP A 356 4.09 6.12 -1.51
CA ASP A 356 4.55 6.38 -2.88
C ASP A 356 3.71 7.48 -3.56
N GLU A 357 4.00 7.74 -4.81
CA GLU A 357 3.19 8.60 -5.67
C GLU A 357 1.81 8.00 -5.95
N LEU A 358 0.88 8.81 -6.38
CA LEU A 358 -0.32 8.32 -7.07
C LEU A 358 0.10 7.86 -8.47
N THR A 359 0.20 6.55 -8.68
CA THR A 359 0.49 6.01 -10.01
C THR A 359 -0.73 6.15 -10.91
N LEU A 360 -0.53 6.73 -12.09
CA LEU A 360 -1.56 6.96 -13.10
C LEU A 360 -1.46 5.97 -14.27
N GLU A 361 -0.70 4.90 -14.11
CA GLU A 361 -0.50 3.87 -15.15
C GLU A 361 -1.74 3.02 -15.42
N MET A 362 -2.57 2.84 -14.39
CA MET A 362 -3.70 1.89 -14.45
C MET A 362 -4.96 2.43 -15.13
N VAL A 363 -4.94 3.69 -15.58
CA VAL A 363 -6.01 4.33 -16.35
C VAL A 363 -5.57 4.62 -17.78
N ASN A 364 -6.52 4.85 -18.68
CA ASN A 364 -6.21 5.22 -20.06
C ASN A 364 -5.55 6.61 -20.14
N ALA A 365 -4.94 6.92 -21.29
CA ALA A 365 -4.20 8.16 -21.51
C ALA A 365 -5.03 9.41 -21.22
N LYS A 366 -6.29 9.45 -21.66
CA LYS A 366 -7.20 10.59 -21.43
C LYS A 366 -7.48 10.82 -19.94
N THR A 367 -7.76 9.77 -19.20
CA THR A 367 -7.98 9.85 -17.74
C THR A 367 -6.69 10.22 -17.01
N ARG A 368 -5.55 9.69 -17.45
CA ARG A 368 -4.24 10.04 -16.89
C ARG A 368 -3.92 11.53 -17.07
N GLU A 369 -4.12 12.08 -18.27
CA GLU A 369 -3.94 13.50 -18.55
C GLU A 369 -4.85 14.37 -17.66
N LEU A 370 -6.14 14.03 -17.57
CA LEU A 370 -7.10 14.72 -16.71
C LEU A 370 -6.64 14.74 -15.24
N LEU A 371 -6.21 13.60 -14.71
CA LEU A 371 -5.72 13.51 -13.33
C LEU A 371 -4.40 14.27 -13.13
N TYR A 372 -3.49 14.17 -14.08
CA TYR A 372 -2.22 14.86 -14.03
C TYR A 372 -2.42 16.39 -14.03
N ASP A 373 -3.29 16.91 -14.88
CA ASP A 373 -3.58 18.34 -15.00
C ASP A 373 -4.22 18.92 -13.72
N ASP A 374 -5.10 18.17 -13.06
CA ASP A 374 -5.73 18.62 -11.80
C ASP A 374 -4.81 18.47 -10.57
N LEU A 375 -4.08 17.37 -10.48
CA LEU A 375 -3.35 17.03 -9.27
C LEU A 375 -1.91 17.54 -9.23
N SER A 376 -1.22 17.64 -10.37
CA SER A 376 0.18 18.06 -10.41
C SER A 376 0.41 19.48 -9.89
N PRO A 377 -0.48 20.47 -10.11
CA PRO A 377 -0.35 21.79 -9.49
C PRO A 377 -0.48 21.79 -7.96
N LYS A 378 -1.16 20.77 -7.41
CA LYS A 378 -1.39 20.59 -5.96
C LYS A 378 -0.36 19.67 -5.30
N GLY A 379 0.54 19.10 -6.08
CA GLY A 379 1.56 18.16 -5.64
C GLY A 379 2.88 18.36 -6.37
N ALA A 380 3.49 17.27 -6.81
CA ALA A 380 4.68 17.28 -7.64
C ALA A 380 4.67 16.13 -8.65
N GLU A 381 5.20 16.41 -9.83
CA GLU A 381 5.35 15.43 -10.90
C GLU A 381 6.21 14.25 -10.46
N PHE A 382 5.85 13.05 -10.92
CA PHE A 382 6.62 11.83 -10.77
C PHE A 382 6.59 11.03 -12.08
N ARG A 383 7.75 10.47 -12.48
CA ARG A 383 7.88 9.64 -13.68
C ARG A 383 7.40 10.31 -14.98
N LYS A 384 7.69 11.62 -15.13
CA LYS A 384 7.40 12.40 -16.35
C LYS A 384 5.94 12.24 -16.82
N GLY A 385 4.99 12.42 -15.91
CA GLY A 385 3.55 12.39 -16.17
C GLY A 385 2.84 11.07 -15.88
N PHE A 386 3.56 10.02 -15.42
CA PHE A 386 2.96 8.73 -15.04
C PHE A 386 2.57 8.63 -13.56
N GLY A 387 2.83 9.66 -12.79
CA GLY A 387 2.47 9.74 -11.39
C GLY A 387 2.49 11.18 -10.87
N VAL A 388 1.84 11.38 -9.72
CA VAL A 388 1.84 12.64 -8.99
C VAL A 388 2.06 12.34 -7.50
N SER A 389 3.04 13.00 -6.92
CA SER A 389 3.31 12.92 -5.47
C SER A 389 2.56 14.03 -4.72
N GLY A 390 2.06 13.72 -3.53
CA GLY A 390 1.38 14.69 -2.70
C GLY A 390 0.57 14.05 -1.57
N ARG A 391 0.11 14.87 -0.64
CA ARG A 391 -0.76 14.49 0.47
C ARG A 391 -2.23 14.56 0.07
N LEU A 392 -3.06 13.69 0.65
CA LEU A 392 -4.51 13.65 0.46
C LEU A 392 -5.16 15.03 0.63
N ALA A 393 -4.86 15.71 1.73
CA ALA A 393 -5.43 17.01 2.03
C ALA A 393 -5.06 18.07 1.00
N SER A 394 -3.81 18.07 0.51
CA SER A 394 -3.39 19.01 -0.54
C SER A 394 -4.14 18.80 -1.84
N PHE A 395 -4.37 17.56 -2.23
CA PHE A 395 -5.14 17.21 -3.43
C PHE A 395 -6.63 17.56 -3.31
N LEU A 396 -7.18 17.53 -2.09
CA LEU A 396 -8.60 17.82 -1.79
C LEU A 396 -8.81 19.24 -1.25
N ASP A 397 -7.91 20.18 -1.63
CA ASP A 397 -7.99 21.62 -1.31
C ASP A 397 -8.10 21.91 0.19
N SER A 398 -7.60 20.99 1.03
CA SER A 398 -7.69 21.04 2.50
C SER A 398 -9.13 21.25 3.02
N ASN A 399 -10.12 20.76 2.29
CA ASN A 399 -11.52 20.84 2.67
C ASN A 399 -11.89 19.64 3.56
N PRO A 400 -12.23 19.86 4.87
CA PRO A 400 -12.54 18.76 5.79
C PRO A 400 -13.74 17.91 5.35
N ASP A 401 -14.73 18.51 4.70
CA ASP A 401 -15.92 17.80 4.20
C ASP A 401 -15.56 16.87 3.05
N ARG A 402 -14.75 17.38 2.11
CA ARG A 402 -14.26 16.62 0.96
C ARG A 402 -13.34 15.48 1.40
N ILE A 403 -12.44 15.72 2.35
CA ILE A 403 -11.57 14.70 2.95
C ILE A 403 -12.42 13.63 3.64
N GLY A 404 -13.41 14.02 4.45
CA GLY A 404 -14.32 13.10 5.12
C GLY A 404 -15.12 12.24 4.15
N MET A 405 -15.61 12.81 3.05
CA MET A 405 -16.31 12.05 2.00
C MET A 405 -15.36 11.05 1.29
N ALA A 406 -14.12 11.42 1.01
CA ALA A 406 -13.12 10.52 0.44
C ALA A 406 -12.83 9.34 1.41
N PHE A 407 -12.71 9.59 2.71
CA PHE A 407 -12.60 8.53 3.73
C PHE A 407 -13.87 7.67 3.84
N SER A 408 -15.06 8.24 3.64
CA SER A 408 -16.30 7.46 3.57
C SER A 408 -16.23 6.42 2.46
N ILE A 409 -15.74 6.80 1.30
CA ILE A 409 -15.53 5.88 0.17
C ILE A 409 -14.51 4.80 0.56
N LEU A 410 -13.32 5.18 1.03
CA LEU A 410 -12.28 4.24 1.41
C LEU A 410 -12.76 3.21 2.44
N LEU A 411 -13.45 3.66 3.48
CA LEU A 411 -13.84 2.84 4.63
C LEU A 411 -15.12 2.03 4.40
N SER A 412 -15.87 2.28 3.33
CA SER A 412 -17.11 1.55 3.01
C SER A 412 -17.03 0.67 1.76
N LEU A 413 -16.02 0.83 0.91
CA LEU A 413 -15.76 -0.09 -0.20
C LEU A 413 -15.32 -1.47 0.30
N PRO A 414 -15.56 -2.54 -0.49
CA PRO A 414 -15.07 -3.87 -0.14
C PRO A 414 -13.54 -3.91 -0.19
N GLY A 415 -12.95 -4.57 0.80
CA GLY A 415 -11.51 -4.69 0.96
C GLY A 415 -11.00 -4.13 2.28
N ILE A 416 -9.68 -4.23 2.48
CA ILE A 416 -9.01 -3.79 3.70
C ILE A 416 -8.50 -2.36 3.47
N PRO A 417 -9.03 -1.35 4.18
CA PRO A 417 -8.60 0.04 4.00
C PRO A 417 -7.24 0.29 4.65
N ILE A 418 -6.41 1.07 3.96
CA ILE A 418 -5.11 1.54 4.45
C ILE A 418 -5.16 3.06 4.58
N ILE A 419 -4.84 3.55 5.77
CA ILE A 419 -4.75 4.97 6.11
C ILE A 419 -3.26 5.33 6.23
N TYR A 420 -2.83 6.35 5.50
CA TYR A 420 -1.47 6.85 5.56
C TYR A 420 -1.34 7.92 6.64
N TYR A 421 -0.30 7.84 7.47
CA TYR A 421 -0.15 8.69 8.66
C TYR A 421 -0.29 10.19 8.36
N GLY A 422 -1.10 10.87 9.15
CA GLY A 422 -1.41 12.29 9.03
C GLY A 422 -2.56 12.62 8.09
N ASP A 423 -3.01 11.70 7.22
CA ASP A 423 -4.15 11.95 6.35
C ASP A 423 -5.44 12.09 7.15
N GLU A 424 -5.58 11.35 8.26
CA GLU A 424 -6.72 11.39 9.18
C GLU A 424 -6.83 12.68 9.99
N ILE A 425 -5.81 13.53 9.91
CA ILE A 425 -5.81 14.88 10.51
C ILE A 425 -5.57 15.98 9.48
N GLY A 426 -5.59 15.65 8.19
CA GLY A 426 -5.52 16.60 7.10
C GLY A 426 -4.14 17.24 6.88
N ILE A 427 -3.06 16.50 7.09
CA ILE A 427 -1.69 17.00 6.86
C ILE A 427 -1.47 17.26 5.38
N GLN A 428 -0.83 18.41 5.09
CA GLN A 428 -0.51 18.90 3.75
C GLN A 428 0.91 18.53 3.32
N ASN A 429 1.24 18.79 2.05
CA ASN A 429 2.56 18.59 1.47
C ASN A 429 3.67 19.34 2.23
N ASN A 430 4.84 18.71 2.31
CA ASN A 430 6.04 19.30 2.89
C ASN A 430 7.17 19.39 1.85
N PHE A 431 7.16 20.45 1.04
CA PHE A 431 8.19 20.68 0.02
C PHE A 431 9.58 20.93 0.61
N ALA A 432 9.66 21.49 1.81
CA ALA A 432 10.93 21.70 2.49
C ALA A 432 11.60 20.38 2.84
N ASN A 433 10.82 19.38 3.24
CA ASN A 433 11.32 18.02 3.49
C ASN A 433 11.95 17.40 2.24
N ALA A 434 11.30 17.52 1.08
CA ALA A 434 11.83 16.98 -0.17
C ALA A 434 13.19 17.60 -0.56
N LYS A 435 13.32 18.92 -0.42
CA LYS A 435 14.58 19.63 -0.65
C LYS A 435 15.68 19.20 0.33
N LYS A 436 15.35 19.05 1.61
CA LYS A 436 16.27 18.58 2.65
C LYS A 436 16.73 17.15 2.38
N SER A 437 15.81 16.25 2.07
CA SER A 437 16.08 14.84 1.79
C SER A 437 16.98 14.66 0.57
N ALA A 438 16.75 15.44 -0.49
CA ALA A 438 17.60 15.44 -1.69
C ALA A 438 19.04 15.84 -1.35
N LYS A 439 19.26 16.92 -0.57
CA LYS A 439 20.59 17.36 -0.14
C LYS A 439 21.31 16.30 0.70
N ILE A 440 20.58 15.64 1.63
CA ILE A 440 21.14 14.58 2.47
C ILE A 440 21.58 13.41 1.61
N ARG A 441 20.74 12.99 0.66
CA ARG A 441 21.02 11.87 -0.27
C ARG A 441 22.25 12.18 -1.14
N GLU A 442 22.31 13.39 -1.70
CA GLU A 442 23.45 13.87 -2.48
C GLU A 442 24.74 13.87 -1.67
N ALA A 443 24.71 14.40 -0.45
CA ALA A 443 25.88 14.46 0.42
C ALA A 443 26.38 13.05 0.79
N LYS A 444 25.48 12.13 1.11
CA LYS A 444 25.83 10.72 1.37
C LYS A 444 26.50 10.05 0.17
N GLN A 445 25.99 10.26 -1.03
CA GLN A 445 26.56 9.66 -2.25
C GLN A 445 27.92 10.28 -2.58
N LYS A 446 28.08 11.59 -2.42
CA LYS A 446 29.36 12.29 -2.63
C LYS A 446 30.43 11.91 -1.62
N ALA A 447 30.03 11.58 -0.38
CA ALA A 447 30.95 11.16 0.68
C ALA A 447 31.53 9.74 0.47
N GLN A 448 30.95 8.93 -0.40
CA GLN A 448 31.47 7.61 -0.72
C GLN A 448 32.83 7.74 -1.44
N LYS A 449 33.90 7.30 -0.78
CA LYS A 449 35.28 7.38 -1.29
C LYS A 449 35.65 6.23 -2.23
N THR A 450 34.70 5.41 -2.67
CA THR A 450 34.95 4.21 -3.44
C THR A 450 35.08 4.50 -4.94
N LYS A 451 35.91 3.70 -5.66
CA LYS A 451 35.98 3.71 -7.12
C LYS A 451 34.65 3.36 -7.80
N ASN A 452 33.73 2.76 -7.04
CA ASN A 452 32.44 2.26 -7.48
C ASN A 452 31.29 3.22 -7.06
N LYS A 453 31.50 4.53 -7.25
CA LYS A 453 30.43 5.52 -7.01
C LYS A 453 29.19 5.23 -7.84
N VAL A 454 28.03 5.46 -7.24
CA VAL A 454 26.76 5.47 -7.97
C VAL A 454 26.66 6.77 -8.77
N ASP A 455 26.44 6.66 -10.07
CA ASP A 455 26.15 7.80 -10.93
C ASP A 455 24.63 7.96 -11.07
N MET A 456 24.11 9.09 -10.62
CA MET A 456 22.68 9.38 -10.65
C MET A 456 22.44 10.74 -11.31
N LEU A 457 21.43 10.83 -12.17
CA LEU A 457 21.03 12.04 -12.87
C LEU A 457 20.44 13.09 -11.92
N SER A 458 19.77 12.66 -10.84
CA SER A 458 19.17 13.50 -9.83
C SER A 458 19.12 12.80 -8.46
N TYR A 459 19.15 13.59 -7.40
CA TYR A 459 18.94 13.13 -6.01
C TYR A 459 17.57 13.53 -5.46
N PHE A 460 16.79 14.25 -6.23
CA PHE A 460 15.46 14.69 -5.83
C PHE A 460 14.43 13.58 -6.09
N ASP A 461 13.68 13.21 -5.04
CA ASP A 461 12.52 12.34 -5.12
C ASP A 461 11.29 13.13 -4.69
N SER A 462 10.36 13.34 -5.61
CA SER A 462 9.16 14.14 -5.33
C SER A 462 8.26 13.51 -4.26
N ARG A 463 8.35 12.19 -4.03
CA ARG A 463 7.60 11.49 -2.99
C ARG A 463 7.94 11.96 -1.58
N ASP A 464 9.12 12.55 -1.39
CA ASP A 464 9.54 13.10 -0.09
C ASP A 464 8.66 14.27 0.39
N ILE A 465 7.85 14.88 -0.49
CA ILE A 465 6.86 15.91 -0.08
C ILE A 465 5.76 15.34 0.82
N ASN A 466 5.48 14.04 0.70
CA ASN A 466 4.47 13.34 1.49
C ASN A 466 5.07 12.38 2.55
N ARG A 467 6.40 12.35 2.70
CA ARG A 467 7.12 11.47 3.64
C ARG A 467 7.73 12.21 4.83
N GLY A 468 7.32 13.46 5.04
CA GLY A 468 7.92 14.34 6.05
C GLY A 468 7.51 14.02 7.48
N PRO A 469 8.25 14.61 8.46
CA PRO A 469 7.97 14.44 9.87
C PRO A 469 6.66 15.13 10.27
N ILE A 470 5.92 14.50 11.17
CA ILE A 470 4.72 15.04 11.79
C ILE A 470 4.90 14.95 13.31
N PRO A 471 4.88 16.08 14.04
CA PRO A 471 5.09 16.08 15.47
C PRO A 471 3.93 15.40 16.22
N ALA A 472 4.23 14.74 17.32
CA ALA A 472 3.22 14.08 18.16
C ALA A 472 2.10 15.05 18.59
N SER A 473 2.46 16.33 18.83
CA SER A 473 1.50 17.36 19.19
C SER A 473 0.42 17.60 18.12
N ALA A 474 0.71 17.42 16.84
CA ALA A 474 -0.29 17.59 15.78
C ALA A 474 -1.45 16.58 15.93
N PHE A 475 -1.12 15.34 16.27
CA PHE A 475 -2.11 14.28 16.51
C PHE A 475 -2.92 14.54 17.78
N TYR A 476 -2.28 14.90 18.87
CA TYR A 476 -2.98 15.23 20.13
C TYR A 476 -3.83 16.49 20.01
N ASN A 477 -3.36 17.50 19.28
CA ASN A 477 -4.14 18.72 19.05
C ASN A 477 -5.39 18.44 18.24
N ALA A 478 -5.31 17.54 17.26
CA ALA A 478 -6.47 17.10 16.49
C ALA A 478 -7.56 16.45 17.37
N GLN A 479 -7.17 15.77 18.45
CA GLN A 479 -8.12 15.20 19.42
C GLN A 479 -8.74 16.26 20.36
N ARG A 480 -7.99 17.31 20.72
CA ARG A 480 -8.30 18.21 21.84
C ARG A 480 -8.90 19.56 21.43
N PHE A 481 -8.48 20.12 20.29
CA PHE A 481 -8.96 21.42 19.85
C PHE A 481 -10.22 21.31 18.99
N ASN A 482 -11.37 21.23 19.64
CA ASN A 482 -12.67 21.13 19.01
C ASN A 482 -12.86 22.21 17.93
N ASN A 483 -13.44 21.83 16.81
CA ASN A 483 -13.72 22.68 15.65
C ASN A 483 -12.47 23.24 14.91
N SER A 484 -11.26 22.90 15.31
CA SER A 484 -10.09 23.17 14.47
C SER A 484 -10.17 22.38 13.17
N TYR A 485 -9.44 22.82 12.15
CA TYR A 485 -9.36 22.09 10.87
C TYR A 485 -8.98 20.61 11.07
N ASN A 486 -7.90 20.36 11.81
CA ASN A 486 -7.41 19.00 12.05
C ASN A 486 -8.42 18.16 12.86
N ASN A 487 -9.10 18.76 13.84
CA ASN A 487 -10.13 18.09 14.62
C ASN A 487 -11.35 17.71 13.77
N LYS A 488 -11.80 18.60 12.89
CA LYS A 488 -12.91 18.30 11.96
C LYS A 488 -12.63 17.10 11.08
N VAL A 489 -11.40 16.97 10.57
CA VAL A 489 -10.99 15.79 9.79
C VAL A 489 -10.92 14.56 10.68
N TYR A 490 -10.23 14.66 11.81
CA TYR A 490 -10.03 13.55 12.76
C TYR A 490 -11.34 12.94 13.23
N VAL A 491 -12.27 13.76 13.71
CA VAL A 491 -13.57 13.28 14.24
C VAL A 491 -14.36 12.55 13.18
N ARG A 492 -14.36 13.04 11.94
CA ARG A 492 -15.05 12.36 10.83
C ARG A 492 -14.44 11.00 10.52
N VAL A 493 -13.12 10.93 10.41
CA VAL A 493 -12.42 9.68 10.13
C VAL A 493 -12.65 8.68 11.25
N LYS A 494 -12.53 9.10 12.51
CA LYS A 494 -12.81 8.27 13.69
C LYS A 494 -14.24 7.73 13.70
N ASN A 495 -15.25 8.55 13.37
CA ASN A 495 -16.65 8.12 13.29
C ASN A 495 -16.86 7.08 12.18
N LEU A 496 -16.26 7.26 11.02
CA LEU A 496 -16.32 6.31 9.90
C LEU A 496 -15.66 4.97 10.26
N ILE A 497 -14.52 5.01 10.91
CA ILE A 497 -13.85 3.80 11.43
C ILE A 497 -14.75 3.09 12.44
N GLY A 498 -15.34 3.82 13.37
CA GLY A 498 -16.28 3.28 14.35
C GLY A 498 -17.51 2.63 13.71
N ALA A 499 -18.10 3.30 12.73
CA ALA A 499 -19.24 2.77 11.98
C ALA A 499 -18.88 1.48 11.24
N ARG A 500 -17.71 1.41 10.60
CA ARG A 500 -17.21 0.18 9.94
C ARG A 500 -17.02 -0.96 10.95
N LYS A 501 -16.33 -0.71 12.05
CA LYS A 501 -16.04 -1.74 13.08
C LYS A 501 -17.28 -2.31 13.74
N ASN A 502 -18.28 -1.46 13.96
CA ASN A 502 -19.53 -1.85 14.61
C ASN A 502 -20.52 -2.52 13.66
N ASN A 503 -20.24 -2.56 12.36
CA ASN A 503 -21.12 -3.13 11.35
C ASN A 503 -20.32 -4.05 10.40
N PRO A 504 -20.20 -5.36 10.73
CA PRO A 504 -19.46 -6.33 9.91
C PRO A 504 -19.88 -6.41 8.45
N ILE A 505 -21.11 -6.01 8.15
CA ILE A 505 -21.60 -5.88 6.78
C ILE A 505 -20.71 -4.98 5.91
N ILE A 506 -20.04 -3.99 6.49
CA ILE A 506 -19.16 -3.07 5.76
C ILE A 506 -17.84 -3.76 5.36
N SER A 507 -17.27 -4.61 6.22
CA SER A 507 -16.04 -5.33 5.91
C SER A 507 -16.28 -6.63 5.12
N ARG A 508 -17.38 -7.33 5.37
CA ARG A 508 -17.63 -8.69 4.89
C ARG A 508 -18.79 -8.85 3.92
N GLY A 509 -19.64 -7.82 3.79
CA GLY A 509 -20.83 -7.89 2.94
C GLY A 509 -20.50 -7.88 1.44
N ASP A 510 -21.43 -8.40 0.67
CA ASP A 510 -21.41 -8.26 -0.80
C ASP A 510 -21.53 -6.79 -1.20
N PHE A 511 -21.12 -6.50 -2.43
CA PHE A 511 -21.07 -5.16 -3.00
C PHE A 511 -21.84 -5.09 -4.31
N ALA A 512 -22.71 -4.10 -4.45
CA ALA A 512 -23.46 -3.88 -5.67
C ALA A 512 -23.64 -2.39 -5.98
N GLU A 513 -23.65 -2.05 -7.26
CA GLU A 513 -23.97 -0.70 -7.74
C GLU A 513 -25.42 -0.34 -7.39
N VAL A 514 -25.60 0.87 -6.90
CA VAL A 514 -26.94 1.47 -6.75
C VAL A 514 -27.03 2.64 -7.72
N LYS A 515 -28.00 2.57 -8.62
CA LYS A 515 -28.21 3.62 -9.62
C LYS A 515 -28.83 4.86 -9.00
N THR A 516 -28.36 6.02 -9.44
CA THR A 516 -28.87 7.33 -9.10
C THR A 516 -29.18 8.12 -10.35
N ASP A 517 -29.97 9.19 -10.23
CA ASP A 517 -30.28 10.12 -11.30
C ASP A 517 -29.22 11.23 -11.48
N ALA A 518 -28.16 11.22 -10.66
CA ALA A 518 -27.10 12.22 -10.67
C ALA A 518 -25.70 11.56 -10.72
N ALA A 519 -24.89 11.94 -11.68
CA ALA A 519 -23.52 11.43 -11.84
C ALA A 519 -22.62 11.78 -10.65
N GLU A 520 -22.89 12.90 -10.00
CA GLU A 520 -22.18 13.40 -8.81
C GLU A 520 -22.47 12.58 -7.55
N VAL A 521 -23.49 11.71 -7.57
CA VAL A 521 -23.87 10.88 -6.42
C VAL A 521 -23.33 9.47 -6.62
N PHE A 522 -22.36 9.10 -5.79
CA PHE A 522 -21.75 7.78 -5.79
C PHE A 522 -22.39 6.90 -4.73
N ALA A 523 -23.24 5.97 -5.18
CA ALA A 523 -24.04 5.12 -4.31
C ALA A 523 -23.82 3.63 -4.58
N TYR A 524 -23.81 2.83 -3.51
CA TYR A 524 -23.67 1.38 -3.58
C TYR A 524 -24.30 0.69 -2.38
N LEU A 525 -24.58 -0.58 -2.54
CA LEU A 525 -25.17 -1.46 -1.52
C LEU A 525 -24.11 -2.39 -0.93
N ARG A 526 -24.13 -2.53 0.39
CA ARG A 526 -23.48 -3.62 1.11
C ARG A 526 -24.54 -4.56 1.66
N SER A 527 -24.34 -5.87 1.49
CA SER A 527 -25.32 -6.89 1.89
C SER A 527 -24.64 -8.02 2.66
N LEU A 528 -25.16 -8.38 3.80
CA LEU A 528 -24.69 -9.54 4.59
C LEU A 528 -25.89 -10.20 5.26
N ASN A 529 -26.12 -11.48 4.95
CA ASN A 529 -27.31 -12.18 5.41
C ASN A 529 -28.58 -11.38 5.08
N ASN A 530 -29.37 -11.02 6.09
CA ASN A 530 -30.59 -10.21 5.95
C ASN A 530 -30.38 -8.72 6.19
N GLU A 531 -29.13 -8.28 6.44
CA GLU A 531 -28.81 -6.87 6.64
C GLU A 531 -28.47 -6.18 5.31
N ARG A 532 -28.83 -4.91 5.20
CA ARG A 532 -28.55 -4.05 4.04
C ARG A 532 -28.11 -2.68 4.52
N VAL A 533 -27.04 -2.16 3.92
CA VAL A 533 -26.57 -0.78 4.12
C VAL A 533 -26.37 -0.14 2.76
N ILE A 534 -27.00 1.00 2.53
CA ILE A 534 -26.78 1.82 1.33
C ILE A 534 -25.80 2.93 1.71
N ILE A 535 -24.71 3.01 0.97
CA ILE A 535 -23.72 4.08 1.09
C ILE A 535 -23.99 5.10 -0.01
N ILE A 536 -24.07 6.37 0.35
CA ILE A 536 -24.35 7.46 -0.59
C ILE A 536 -23.34 8.58 -0.33
N ASN A 537 -22.57 8.95 -1.36
CA ASN A 537 -21.57 10.02 -1.28
C ASN A 537 -21.89 11.09 -2.34
N ASN A 538 -21.90 12.35 -1.96
CA ASN A 538 -21.91 13.47 -2.90
C ASN A 538 -20.48 13.87 -3.23
N LEU A 539 -20.06 13.59 -4.45
CA LEU A 539 -18.70 13.89 -4.94
C LEU A 539 -18.47 15.39 -5.21
N SER A 540 -19.54 16.20 -5.23
CA SER A 540 -19.50 17.60 -5.66
C SER A 540 -19.56 18.61 -4.51
N ASP A 541 -19.17 19.84 -4.80
CA ASP A 541 -19.31 21.02 -3.95
C ASP A 541 -20.71 21.65 -3.96
N LYS A 542 -21.68 20.96 -4.58
CA LYS A 542 -23.07 21.46 -4.72
C LYS A 542 -24.02 20.73 -3.79
N ARG A 543 -25.10 21.39 -3.42
CA ARG A 543 -26.26 20.73 -2.82
C ARG A 543 -27.02 19.98 -3.90
N ILE A 544 -27.24 18.69 -3.70
CA ILE A 544 -27.93 17.84 -4.66
C ILE A 544 -29.16 17.22 -4.03
N LYS A 545 -30.26 17.22 -4.77
CA LYS A 545 -31.41 16.35 -4.51
C LYS A 545 -31.32 15.20 -5.49
N ALA A 546 -31.13 13.98 -5.01
CA ALA A 546 -31.01 12.80 -5.84
C ALA A 546 -32.05 11.75 -5.52
N SER A 547 -32.48 11.02 -6.53
CA SER A 547 -33.23 9.79 -6.41
C SER A 547 -32.28 8.61 -6.46
N VAL A 548 -32.35 7.78 -5.42
CA VAL A 548 -31.55 6.56 -5.28
C VAL A 548 -32.50 5.37 -5.43
N ASN A 549 -32.21 4.53 -6.42
CA ASN A 549 -33.04 3.39 -6.73
C ASN A 549 -32.80 2.25 -5.71
N LEU A 550 -33.85 1.90 -4.94
CA LEU A 550 -33.82 0.84 -3.94
C LEU A 550 -34.31 -0.51 -4.47
N ILE A 551 -34.40 -0.71 -5.79
CA ILE A 551 -34.83 -1.99 -6.37
C ILE A 551 -33.76 -3.05 -6.10
N THR A 552 -33.82 -3.59 -4.90
CA THR A 552 -33.27 -4.90 -4.56
C THR A 552 -34.44 -5.76 -4.10
N ASP A 553 -34.39 -7.05 -4.26
CA ASP A 553 -35.48 -7.97 -3.93
C ASP A 553 -36.02 -7.79 -2.49
N ASP A 554 -35.19 -7.29 -1.60
CA ASP A 554 -35.51 -7.10 -0.18
C ASP A 554 -36.19 -5.76 0.16
N PHE A 555 -35.86 -4.68 -0.58
CA PHE A 555 -36.52 -3.38 -0.42
C PHE A 555 -37.84 -3.31 -1.19
N GLY A 556 -37.95 -4.04 -2.30
CA GLY A 556 -39.12 -4.03 -3.18
C GLY A 556 -40.37 -4.72 -2.64
N LYS A 557 -40.28 -5.45 -1.51
CA LYS A 557 -41.38 -6.17 -0.89
C LYS A 557 -42.12 -5.41 0.19
N LYS A 558 -41.68 -4.18 0.54
CA LYS A 558 -42.28 -3.38 1.59
C LYS A 558 -43.39 -2.50 1.01
N GLU A 559 -44.65 -2.82 1.33
CA GLU A 559 -45.83 -2.04 0.93
C GLU A 559 -46.07 -0.82 1.85
N LYS A 560 -45.47 -0.83 3.05
CA LYS A 560 -45.62 0.23 4.06
C LYS A 560 -44.33 1.07 4.15
N ASP A 561 -44.50 2.32 4.56
CA ASP A 561 -43.39 3.21 4.89
C ASP A 561 -42.46 2.57 5.93
N PHE A 562 -41.16 2.77 5.73
CA PHE A 562 -40.12 2.27 6.62
C PHE A 562 -39.04 3.32 6.85
N TYR A 563 -38.14 3.07 7.80
CA TYR A 563 -37.08 4.00 8.17
C TYR A 563 -35.71 3.35 7.96
N LEU A 564 -34.77 4.14 7.43
CA LEU A 564 -33.37 3.82 7.37
C LEU A 564 -32.61 4.61 8.42
N LYS A 565 -31.73 3.95 9.16
CA LYS A 565 -30.86 4.60 10.15
C LYS A 565 -29.53 4.97 9.51
N ASP A 566 -29.18 6.24 9.55
CA ASP A 566 -27.82 6.66 9.19
C ASP A 566 -26.84 6.26 10.30
N LEU A 567 -25.91 5.38 9.99
CA LEU A 567 -24.91 4.85 10.93
C LEU A 567 -23.89 5.91 11.39
N LEU A 568 -23.75 7.00 10.63
CA LEU A 568 -22.79 8.07 10.94
C LEU A 568 -23.36 9.09 11.93
N THR A 569 -24.65 9.37 11.84
CA THR A 569 -25.30 10.42 12.64
C THR A 569 -26.39 9.91 13.58
N GLY A 570 -26.84 8.66 13.40
CA GLY A 570 -27.99 8.10 14.11
C GLY A 570 -29.36 8.60 13.60
N ARG A 571 -29.39 9.47 12.60
CA ARG A 571 -30.61 10.05 12.03
C ARG A 571 -31.46 8.98 11.35
N MET A 572 -32.78 9.07 11.55
CA MET A 572 -33.75 8.23 10.84
C MET A 572 -34.26 8.93 9.59
N ILE A 573 -34.24 8.24 8.46
CA ILE A 573 -34.75 8.73 7.17
C ILE A 573 -35.93 7.88 6.77
N ARG A 574 -37.10 8.53 6.58
CA ARG A 574 -38.35 7.85 6.14
C ARG A 574 -38.27 7.56 4.64
N VAL A 575 -38.65 6.36 4.27
CA VAL A 575 -38.80 5.90 2.87
C VAL A 575 -40.26 5.50 2.67
N SER A 576 -40.87 6.00 1.59
CA SER A 576 -42.23 5.58 1.23
C SER A 576 -42.21 4.18 0.63
N GLY A 577 -43.02 3.28 1.15
CA GLY A 577 -43.15 1.91 0.64
C GLY A 577 -43.77 1.81 -0.76
N GLN A 578 -44.52 2.84 -1.17
CA GLN A 578 -45.12 2.92 -2.52
C GLN A 578 -44.09 3.32 -3.59
N ASN A 579 -43.07 4.12 -3.22
CA ASN A 579 -42.02 4.58 -4.10
C ASN A 579 -40.77 3.76 -3.83
N LYS A 580 -40.33 2.95 -4.81
CA LYS A 580 -39.08 2.17 -4.73
C LYS A 580 -37.83 3.05 -4.83
N GLU A 581 -37.98 4.36 -4.64
CA GLU A 581 -36.91 5.35 -4.72
C GLU A 581 -36.78 6.10 -3.41
N LEU A 582 -35.52 6.19 -2.96
CA LEU A 582 -35.14 7.04 -1.85
C LEU A 582 -34.75 8.43 -2.37
N SER A 583 -35.55 9.45 -2.07
CA SER A 583 -35.15 10.84 -2.35
C SER A 583 -34.29 11.37 -1.21
N VAL A 584 -33.07 11.75 -1.49
CA VAL A 584 -32.12 12.33 -0.52
C VAL A 584 -31.73 13.74 -0.90
N ARG A 585 -31.54 14.59 0.10
CA ARG A 585 -30.94 15.92 -0.04
C ARG A 585 -29.56 15.90 0.58
N LEU A 586 -28.56 16.05 -0.24
CA LEU A 586 -27.15 15.97 0.14
C LEU A 586 -26.54 17.38 0.18
N LYS A 587 -25.80 17.69 1.22
CA LYS A 587 -24.91 18.84 1.29
C LYS A 587 -23.67 18.62 0.39
N PRO A 588 -22.88 19.67 0.10
CA PRO A 588 -21.58 19.48 -0.51
C PRO A 588 -20.75 18.44 0.23
N TYR A 589 -20.21 17.48 -0.52
CA TYR A 589 -19.37 16.39 0.02
C TYR A 589 -20.00 15.57 1.17
N ASP A 590 -21.32 15.44 1.18
CA ASP A 590 -22.06 14.67 2.17
C ASP A 590 -21.87 13.18 2.00
N ALA A 591 -21.92 12.44 3.11
CA ALA A 591 -21.86 10.99 3.13
C ALA A 591 -22.95 10.44 4.06
N LEU A 592 -23.69 9.45 3.59
CA LEU A 592 -24.74 8.76 4.34
C LEU A 592 -24.49 7.25 4.30
N TRP A 593 -24.57 6.59 5.44
CA TRP A 593 -24.51 5.13 5.57
C TRP A 593 -25.83 4.62 6.14
N LEU A 594 -26.76 4.30 5.28
CA LEU A 594 -28.17 4.05 5.63
C LEU A 594 -28.42 2.55 5.80
N LYS A 595 -28.61 2.12 7.05
CA LYS A 595 -28.96 0.74 7.41
C LYS A 595 -30.48 0.58 7.47
N LEU A 596 -30.96 -0.54 6.90
CA LEU A 596 -32.35 -0.97 7.01
C LEU A 596 -32.62 -1.57 8.37
#